data_27aa5fe583eb9961bb0c8d964c9e0a79
#
_entry.id   27aa5fe583eb9961bb0c8d964c9e0a79
#
_cell.length_a   1.000
_cell.length_b   1.000
_cell.length_c   1.000
_cell.angle_alpha   90.00
_cell.angle_beta   90.00
_cell.angle_gamma   90.00
#
_symmetry.space_group_name_H-M   'P 1'
#
loop_
_entity.id
_entity.type
_entity.pdbx_description
1 polymer ?
#
loop_
_entity_poly.entity_id
_entity_poly.type
_entity_poly.pdbx_seq_one_letter_code
_entity_poly.pdbx_strand_id
1 'polypeptide(L)'
;VRVCDSMNQDDLIVCMKKLKEFHNMNLKANHVFDIFGQLQYYEELWEGTPSIYSDYEETKENVMHLKSYIEEHRNKWCLTHIDAVPDNFLFCNEGVQLTDWEYAGMQDPHVDIAMFCIYSLYDQRHVDNLIDIYFDGKCDESTRIKIYCYIAVCGLLWSNWCEYKKKLGVEFGEYSLRQYSYAKAVSYTHLT
;
A
#
# COMPACT_ATOMS: atom_id res chain seq x y z
N VAL A 1 -14.23 -7.97 20.45
CA VAL A 1 -13.21 -7.46 19.52
C VAL A 1 -13.58 -7.90 18.11
N ARG A 2 -13.55 -7.00 17.16
CA ARG A 2 -13.74 -7.26 15.73
C ARG A 2 -12.69 -6.50 14.92
N VAL A 3 -12.46 -6.90 13.69
CA VAL A 3 -11.64 -6.16 12.73
C VAL A 3 -12.45 -5.08 12.03
N CYS A 4 -11.77 -4.19 11.30
CA CYS A 4 -12.41 -3.19 10.46
C CYS A 4 -13.21 -3.86 9.33
N ASP A 5 -14.44 -3.41 9.12
CA ASP A 5 -15.18 -3.68 7.89
C ASP A 5 -14.81 -2.61 6.84
N SER A 6 -14.03 -3.00 5.85
CA SER A 6 -13.53 -2.08 4.80
C SER A 6 -14.62 -1.49 3.91
N MET A 7 -15.87 -1.97 4.00
CA MET A 7 -17.02 -1.41 3.29
C MET A 7 -17.92 -0.55 4.20
N ASN A 8 -17.62 -0.48 5.50
CA ASN A 8 -18.37 0.32 6.47
C ASN A 8 -17.74 1.72 6.63
N GLN A 9 -18.48 2.76 6.23
CA GLN A 9 -18.01 4.16 6.25
C GLN A 9 -17.59 4.63 7.66
N ASP A 10 -18.31 4.24 8.71
CA ASP A 10 -17.99 4.64 10.08
C ASP A 10 -16.69 3.99 10.55
N ASP A 11 -16.45 2.73 10.18
CA ASP A 11 -15.18 2.04 10.46
C ASP A 11 -14.02 2.73 9.75
N LEU A 12 -14.18 3.09 8.47
CA LEU A 12 -13.16 3.79 7.69
C LEU A 12 -12.79 5.14 8.33
N ILE A 13 -13.78 5.91 8.77
CA ILE A 13 -13.55 7.20 9.45
C ILE A 13 -12.68 6.99 10.71
N VAL A 14 -13.03 5.99 11.51
CA VAL A 14 -12.31 5.71 12.77
C VAL A 14 -10.89 5.21 12.49
N CYS A 15 -10.71 4.29 11.51
CA CYS A 15 -9.41 3.76 11.13
C CYS A 15 -8.50 4.85 10.56
N MET A 16 -8.99 5.67 9.63
CA MET A 16 -8.19 6.74 9.02
C MET A 16 -7.84 7.84 10.03
N LYS A 17 -8.74 8.16 10.95
CA LYS A 17 -8.43 9.07 12.06
C LYS A 17 -7.32 8.51 12.94
N LYS A 18 -7.40 7.24 13.31
CA LYS A 18 -6.37 6.56 14.12
C LYS A 18 -5.01 6.56 13.40
N LEU A 19 -5.01 6.24 12.12
CA LEU A 19 -3.81 6.23 11.30
C LEU A 19 -3.18 7.63 11.18
N LYS A 20 -4.00 8.65 10.94
CA LYS A 20 -3.58 10.05 10.87
C LYS A 20 -3.00 10.54 12.21
N GLU A 21 -3.63 10.18 13.33
CA GLU A 21 -3.11 10.47 14.67
C GLU A 21 -1.73 9.85 14.88
N PHE A 22 -1.56 8.58 14.51
CA PHE A 22 -0.28 7.87 14.57
C PHE A 22 0.80 8.57 13.71
N HIS A 23 0.52 8.88 12.45
CA HIS A 23 1.46 9.58 11.57
C HIS A 23 1.85 10.98 12.11
N ASN A 24 0.90 11.71 12.70
CA ASN A 24 1.13 13.02 13.28
C ASN A 24 2.02 13.00 14.53
N MET A 25 2.16 11.86 15.21
CA MET A 25 3.14 11.70 16.30
C MET A 25 4.58 11.84 15.77
N ASN A 26 4.80 11.70 14.46
CA ASN A 26 6.09 11.84 13.79
C ASN A 26 7.20 11.01 14.47
N LEU A 27 6.86 9.81 14.89
CA LEU A 27 7.78 8.88 15.56
C LEU A 27 8.92 8.49 14.63
N LYS A 28 10.04 8.10 15.20
CA LYS A 28 11.25 7.71 14.48
C LYS A 28 11.71 6.32 14.91
N ALA A 29 12.24 5.59 13.95
CA ALA A 29 12.88 4.29 14.16
C ALA A 29 14.20 4.23 13.39
N ASN A 30 15.08 3.30 13.75
CA ASN A 30 16.34 3.08 13.04
C ASN A 30 16.19 2.16 11.82
N HIS A 31 14.99 1.65 11.57
CA HIS A 31 14.68 0.80 10.43
C HIS A 31 13.99 1.61 9.34
N VAL A 32 14.43 1.46 8.09
CA VAL A 32 13.79 2.03 6.89
C VAL A 32 13.13 0.91 6.13
N PHE A 33 11.86 1.10 5.77
CA PHE A 33 11.20 0.21 4.82
C PHE A 33 11.44 0.72 3.40
N ASP A 34 12.47 0.17 2.74
CA ASP A 34 12.77 0.50 1.33
C ASP A 34 11.83 -0.27 0.40
N ILE A 35 10.72 0.37 0.00
CA ILE A 35 9.68 -0.26 -0.81
C ILE A 35 10.20 -0.74 -2.18
N PHE A 36 11.12 0.00 -2.80
CA PHE A 36 11.71 -0.38 -4.09
C PHE A 36 12.77 -1.48 -3.92
N GLY A 37 13.52 -1.45 -2.82
CA GLY A 37 14.44 -2.53 -2.47
C GLY A 37 13.70 -3.82 -2.14
N GLN A 38 12.52 -3.75 -1.51
CA GLN A 38 11.69 -4.93 -1.25
C GLN A 38 11.10 -5.54 -2.54
N LEU A 39 10.75 -4.72 -3.54
CA LEU A 39 10.37 -5.20 -4.87
C LEU A 39 11.46 -6.09 -5.47
N GLN A 40 12.69 -5.60 -5.48
CA GLN A 40 13.85 -6.34 -5.99
C GLN A 40 14.14 -7.58 -5.16
N TYR A 41 14.08 -7.48 -3.84
CA TYR A 41 14.30 -8.60 -2.93
C TYR A 41 13.35 -9.77 -3.20
N TYR A 42 12.05 -9.54 -3.34
CA TYR A 42 11.11 -10.61 -3.64
C TYR A 42 11.32 -11.20 -5.04
N GLU A 43 11.72 -10.41 -6.01
CA GLU A 43 12.09 -10.88 -7.35
C GLU A 43 13.33 -11.78 -7.33
N GLU A 44 14.36 -11.41 -6.55
CA GLU A 44 15.55 -12.22 -6.35
C GLU A 44 15.21 -13.60 -5.73
N LEU A 45 14.21 -13.67 -4.86
CA LEU A 45 13.72 -14.92 -4.28
C LEU A 45 13.03 -15.84 -5.29
N TRP A 46 12.76 -15.38 -6.52
CA TRP A 46 12.29 -16.25 -7.59
C TRP A 46 13.40 -17.10 -8.22
N GLU A 47 14.66 -16.86 -7.86
CA GLU A 47 15.83 -17.64 -8.28
C GLU A 47 15.92 -17.80 -9.82
N GLY A 48 15.66 -16.71 -10.55
CA GLY A 48 15.70 -16.67 -12.01
C GLY A 48 14.49 -17.33 -12.71
N THR A 49 13.46 -17.75 -11.95
CA THR A 49 12.19 -18.16 -12.55
C THR A 49 11.46 -16.93 -13.09
N PRO A 50 11.00 -16.90 -14.35
CA PRO A 50 10.25 -15.76 -14.86
C PRO A 50 8.91 -15.61 -14.13
N SER A 51 8.39 -14.36 -14.06
CA SER A 51 7.04 -14.09 -13.57
C SER A 51 5.99 -14.88 -14.37
N ILE A 52 4.88 -15.18 -13.72
CA ILE A 52 3.70 -15.78 -14.39
C ILE A 52 2.99 -14.79 -15.32
N TYR A 53 3.26 -13.49 -15.18
CA TYR A 53 2.68 -12.43 -16.01
C TYR A 53 3.59 -12.15 -17.22
N SER A 54 3.07 -12.33 -18.43
CA SER A 54 3.85 -12.19 -19.67
C SER A 54 4.34 -10.76 -19.94
N ASP A 55 3.70 -9.75 -19.35
CA ASP A 55 4.02 -8.32 -19.46
C ASP A 55 4.72 -7.77 -18.20
N TYR A 56 5.30 -8.65 -17.37
CA TYR A 56 5.90 -8.28 -16.10
C TYR A 56 7.01 -7.22 -16.24
N GLU A 57 7.94 -7.42 -17.16
CA GLU A 57 9.07 -6.50 -17.34
C GLU A 57 8.61 -5.08 -17.72
N GLU A 58 7.65 -4.98 -18.64
CA GLU A 58 7.05 -3.69 -19.00
C GLU A 58 6.32 -3.04 -17.84
N THR A 59 5.52 -3.83 -17.09
CA THR A 59 4.80 -3.34 -15.91
C THR A 59 5.77 -2.85 -14.84
N LYS A 60 6.83 -3.62 -14.56
CA LYS A 60 7.88 -3.25 -13.62
C LYS A 60 8.58 -1.96 -14.02
N GLU A 61 8.96 -1.82 -15.30
CA GLU A 61 9.59 -0.60 -15.81
C GLU A 61 8.69 0.63 -15.59
N ASN A 62 7.41 0.51 -15.92
CA ASN A 62 6.42 1.56 -15.70
C ASN A 62 6.30 1.93 -14.22
N VAL A 63 6.23 0.95 -13.32
CA VAL A 63 6.19 1.18 -11.88
C VAL A 63 7.48 1.84 -11.37
N MET A 64 8.64 1.43 -11.87
CA MET A 64 9.92 2.04 -11.48
C MET A 64 10.04 3.50 -11.92
N HIS A 65 9.42 3.90 -13.02
CA HIS A 65 9.35 5.31 -13.46
C HIS A 65 8.57 6.20 -12.47
N LEU A 66 7.63 5.64 -11.69
CA LEU A 66 6.89 6.39 -10.67
C LEU A 66 7.77 6.87 -9.52
N LYS A 67 8.95 6.26 -9.35
CA LYS A 67 9.89 6.60 -8.27
C LYS A 67 10.26 8.07 -8.26
N SER A 68 10.52 8.66 -9.41
CA SER A 68 10.89 10.08 -9.52
C SER A 68 9.77 11.00 -9.01
N TYR A 69 8.52 10.73 -9.40
CA TYR A 69 7.38 11.51 -8.93
C TYR A 69 7.17 11.36 -7.41
N ILE A 70 7.28 10.14 -6.91
CA ILE A 70 7.18 9.86 -5.47
C ILE A 70 8.25 10.62 -4.68
N GLU A 71 9.51 10.60 -5.14
CA GLU A 71 10.62 11.28 -4.46
C GLU A 71 10.46 12.81 -4.48
N GLU A 72 9.94 13.39 -5.55
CA GLU A 72 9.67 14.82 -5.66
C GLU A 72 8.56 15.28 -4.71
N HIS A 73 7.52 14.45 -4.52
CA HIS A 73 6.31 14.82 -3.76
C HIS A 73 6.22 14.12 -2.39
N ARG A 74 7.25 13.39 -1.99
CA ARG A 74 7.22 12.63 -0.73
C ARG A 74 7.07 13.52 0.48
N ASN A 75 6.36 13.05 1.47
CA ASN A 75 6.30 13.66 2.79
C ASN A 75 7.58 13.39 3.59
N LYS A 76 7.74 14.14 4.69
CA LYS A 76 8.76 13.82 5.68
C LYS A 76 8.45 12.45 6.26
N TRP A 77 9.40 11.53 6.11
CA TRP A 77 9.29 10.19 6.64
C TRP A 77 9.07 10.16 8.15
N CYS A 78 8.15 9.33 8.58
CA CYS A 78 7.92 8.98 9.97
C CYS A 78 7.88 7.46 10.12
N LEU A 79 7.76 6.97 11.35
CA LEU A 79 7.42 5.57 11.55
C LEU A 79 6.06 5.31 10.92
N THR A 80 6.01 4.40 9.98
CA THR A 80 4.86 4.01 9.18
C THR A 80 4.60 2.54 9.42
N HIS A 81 3.35 2.12 9.45
CA HIS A 81 2.99 0.75 9.79
C HIS A 81 3.36 -0.23 8.67
N ILE A 82 3.25 0.20 7.42
CA ILE A 82 3.46 -0.54 6.18
C ILE A 82 2.34 -1.55 5.89
N ASP A 83 1.88 -2.28 6.87
CA ASP A 83 0.78 -3.26 6.76
C ASP A 83 -0.51 -2.75 7.44
N ALA A 84 -0.87 -1.48 7.20
CA ALA A 84 -2.08 -0.85 7.73
C ALA A 84 -3.35 -1.34 7.01
N VAL A 85 -3.58 -2.64 7.02
CA VAL A 85 -4.72 -3.30 6.38
C VAL A 85 -5.92 -3.41 7.34
N PRO A 86 -7.17 -3.55 6.83
CA PRO A 86 -8.37 -3.63 7.68
C PRO A 86 -8.28 -4.64 8.81
N ASP A 87 -7.68 -5.80 8.59
CA ASP A 87 -7.56 -6.88 9.58
C ASP A 87 -6.68 -6.50 10.77
N ASN A 88 -5.79 -5.52 10.60
CA ASN A 88 -4.89 -5.02 11.63
C ASN A 88 -5.50 -3.89 12.48
N PHE A 89 -6.72 -3.42 12.17
CA PHE A 89 -7.48 -2.48 12.99
C PHE A 89 -8.49 -3.23 13.84
N LEU A 90 -8.17 -3.38 15.14
CA LEU A 90 -9.01 -4.09 16.11
C LEU A 90 -9.92 -3.11 16.87
N PHE A 91 -11.22 -3.26 16.68
CA PHE A 91 -12.24 -2.52 17.40
C PHE A 91 -12.51 -3.19 18.75
N CYS A 92 -12.14 -2.50 19.83
CA CYS A 92 -12.28 -2.93 21.22
C CYS A 92 -13.18 -1.97 21.98
N ASN A 93 -13.55 -2.32 23.23
CA ASN A 93 -14.34 -1.45 24.09
C ASN A 93 -13.66 -0.08 24.38
N GLU A 94 -12.33 -0.07 24.34
CA GLU A 94 -11.48 1.11 24.60
C GLU A 94 -11.15 1.93 23.35
N GLY A 95 -11.71 1.58 22.20
CA GLY A 95 -11.45 2.22 20.91
C GLY A 95 -10.80 1.29 19.90
N VAL A 96 -10.12 1.86 18.88
CA VAL A 96 -9.42 1.10 17.84
C VAL A 96 -7.94 1.01 18.15
N GLN A 97 -7.41 -0.22 18.05
CA GLN A 97 -5.98 -0.53 18.17
C GLN A 97 -5.45 -0.96 16.81
N LEU A 98 -4.25 -0.52 16.45
CA LEU A 98 -3.50 -0.96 15.30
C LEU A 98 -2.48 -2.00 15.75
N THR A 99 -2.47 -3.18 15.13
CA THR A 99 -1.68 -4.35 15.52
C THR A 99 -0.82 -4.84 14.37
N ASP A 100 0.05 -5.81 14.65
CA ASP A 100 0.92 -6.47 13.66
C ASP A 100 1.93 -5.53 12.99
N TRP A 101 2.92 -5.11 13.77
CA TRP A 101 3.93 -4.12 13.42
C TRP A 101 5.19 -4.71 12.75
N GLU A 102 5.14 -5.95 12.26
CA GLU A 102 6.34 -6.66 11.79
C GLU A 102 7.05 -5.98 10.60
N TYR A 103 6.32 -5.25 9.76
CA TYR A 103 6.87 -4.50 8.63
C TYR A 103 7.16 -3.02 8.94
N ALA A 104 6.81 -2.55 10.13
CA ALA A 104 6.88 -1.13 10.45
C ALA A 104 8.31 -0.56 10.29
N GLY A 105 8.40 0.59 9.63
CA GLY A 105 9.67 1.25 9.32
C GLY A 105 9.50 2.70 8.94
N MET A 106 10.62 3.39 8.80
CA MET A 106 10.63 4.77 8.33
C MET A 106 10.22 4.83 6.86
N GLN A 107 9.14 5.52 6.55
CA GLN A 107 8.63 5.70 5.18
C GLN A 107 7.73 6.95 5.10
N ASP A 108 7.28 7.30 3.89
CA ASP A 108 6.19 8.25 3.66
C ASP A 108 4.88 7.68 4.23
N PRO A 109 4.19 8.39 5.14
CA PRO A 109 2.98 7.88 5.79
C PRO A 109 1.84 7.53 4.81
N HIS A 110 1.86 8.07 3.60
CA HIS A 110 0.82 7.79 2.60
C HIS A 110 0.92 6.36 2.02
N VAL A 111 2.00 5.64 2.27
CA VAL A 111 2.10 4.20 1.95
C VAL A 111 1.04 3.40 2.70
N ASP A 112 0.72 3.75 3.95
CA ASP A 112 -0.31 3.06 4.73
C ASP A 112 -1.71 3.20 4.12
N ILE A 113 -2.00 4.35 3.49
CA ILE A 113 -3.27 4.56 2.75
C ILE A 113 -3.30 3.62 1.53
N ALA A 114 -2.20 3.55 0.78
CA ALA A 114 -2.10 2.68 -0.38
C ALA A 114 -2.26 1.20 0.00
N MET A 115 -1.63 0.77 1.08
CA MET A 115 -1.74 -0.60 1.61
C MET A 115 -3.17 -0.95 2.00
N PHE A 116 -3.88 -0.05 2.68
CA PHE A 116 -5.29 -0.26 3.00
C PHE A 116 -6.14 -0.45 1.74
N CYS A 117 -5.90 0.37 0.71
CA CYS A 117 -6.64 0.30 -0.56
C CYS A 117 -6.43 -1.02 -1.29
N ILE A 118 -5.17 -1.45 -1.47
CA ILE A 118 -4.88 -2.68 -2.25
C ILE A 118 -5.33 -3.95 -1.53
N TYR A 119 -5.23 -3.99 -0.20
CA TYR A 119 -5.72 -5.14 0.58
C TYR A 119 -7.24 -5.23 0.53
N SER A 120 -7.93 -4.09 0.62
CA SER A 120 -9.39 -4.01 0.52
C SER A 120 -9.93 -4.25 -0.90
N LEU A 121 -9.06 -4.40 -1.89
CA LEU A 121 -9.38 -4.57 -3.31
C LEU A 121 -10.27 -3.43 -3.86
N TYR A 122 -9.99 -2.20 -3.43
CA TYR A 122 -10.75 -1.02 -3.78
C TYR A 122 -10.64 -0.65 -5.27
N ASP A 123 -11.78 -0.25 -5.84
CA ASP A 123 -11.80 0.49 -7.11
C ASP A 123 -11.47 1.98 -6.89
N GLN A 124 -11.35 2.74 -7.97
CA GLN A 124 -11.02 4.16 -7.91
C GLN A 124 -11.95 4.96 -6.99
N ARG A 125 -13.24 4.69 -7.01
CA ARG A 125 -14.22 5.41 -6.18
C ARG A 125 -13.98 5.20 -4.69
N HIS A 126 -13.68 3.96 -4.29
CA HIS A 126 -13.37 3.63 -2.89
C HIS A 126 -12.01 4.20 -2.47
N VAL A 127 -11.01 4.18 -3.36
CA VAL A 127 -9.71 4.82 -3.13
C VAL A 127 -9.89 6.33 -2.88
N ASP A 128 -10.62 7.03 -3.76
CA ASP A 128 -10.87 8.47 -3.61
C ASP A 128 -11.61 8.79 -2.32
N ASN A 129 -12.62 7.98 -1.96
CA ASN A 129 -13.33 8.13 -0.69
C ASN A 129 -12.38 7.96 0.52
N LEU A 130 -11.51 6.96 0.52
CA LEU A 130 -10.57 6.74 1.63
C LEU A 130 -9.57 7.90 1.76
N ILE A 131 -9.05 8.41 0.63
CA ILE A 131 -8.19 9.59 0.60
C ILE A 131 -8.92 10.79 1.19
N ASP A 132 -10.17 11.03 0.77
CA ASP A 132 -10.96 12.16 1.27
C ASP A 132 -11.22 12.06 2.77
N ILE A 133 -11.49 10.86 3.30
CA ILE A 133 -11.61 10.63 4.74
C ILE A 133 -10.30 10.98 5.46
N TYR A 134 -9.16 10.46 5.00
CA TYR A 134 -7.87 10.69 5.64
C TYR A 134 -7.48 12.19 5.66
N PHE A 135 -7.78 12.92 4.59
CA PHE A 135 -7.43 14.34 4.44
C PHE A 135 -8.56 15.32 4.82
N ASP A 136 -9.68 14.83 5.36
CA ASP A 136 -10.86 15.66 5.66
C ASP A 136 -11.34 16.46 4.42
N GLY A 137 -11.30 15.84 3.25
CA GLY A 137 -11.67 16.45 1.97
C GLY A 137 -10.70 17.51 1.44
N LYS A 138 -9.47 17.59 1.97
CA LYS A 138 -8.48 18.63 1.64
C LYS A 138 -7.18 18.06 1.05
N CYS A 139 -7.27 16.95 0.31
CA CYS A 139 -6.14 16.39 -0.39
C CYS A 139 -5.84 17.22 -1.64
N ASP A 140 -4.62 17.72 -1.78
CA ASP A 140 -4.18 18.36 -3.02
C ASP A 140 -3.93 17.31 -4.12
N GLU A 141 -3.95 17.76 -5.37
CA GLU A 141 -3.85 16.89 -6.54
C GLU A 141 -2.52 16.13 -6.58
N SER A 142 -1.40 16.77 -6.27
CA SER A 142 -0.07 16.14 -6.31
C SER A 142 0.05 15.04 -5.26
N THR A 143 -0.51 15.25 -4.07
CA THR A 143 -0.59 14.24 -3.02
C THR A 143 -1.49 13.07 -3.42
N ARG A 144 -2.63 13.34 -4.05
CA ARG A 144 -3.55 12.30 -4.55
C ARG A 144 -2.85 11.43 -5.60
N ILE A 145 -2.21 12.04 -6.60
CA ILE A 145 -1.43 11.32 -7.62
C ILE A 145 -0.34 10.47 -6.96
N LYS A 146 0.40 11.01 -5.99
CA LYS A 146 1.43 10.25 -5.27
C LYS A 146 0.86 9.01 -4.57
N ILE A 147 -0.32 9.09 -3.96
CA ILE A 147 -0.96 7.94 -3.32
C ILE A 147 -1.31 6.89 -4.38
N TYR A 148 -1.80 7.28 -5.55
CA TYR A 148 -2.02 6.35 -6.65
C TYR A 148 -0.70 5.71 -7.13
N CYS A 149 0.40 6.47 -7.17
CA CYS A 149 1.72 5.90 -7.44
C CYS A 149 2.10 4.84 -6.41
N TYR A 150 1.87 5.11 -5.11
CA TYR A 150 2.11 4.11 -4.06
C TYR A 150 1.20 2.88 -4.20
N ILE A 151 -0.07 3.05 -4.61
CA ILE A 151 -0.98 1.92 -4.90
C ILE A 151 -0.38 1.01 -5.97
N ALA A 152 0.19 1.57 -7.05
CA ALA A 152 0.83 0.77 -8.09
C ALA A 152 2.10 0.07 -7.60
N VAL A 153 2.96 0.79 -6.87
CA VAL A 153 4.20 0.24 -6.31
C VAL A 153 3.90 -0.88 -5.31
N CYS A 154 2.96 -0.65 -4.38
CA CYS A 154 2.54 -1.66 -3.40
C CYS A 154 1.86 -2.86 -4.08
N GLY A 155 1.04 -2.63 -5.11
CA GLY A 155 0.42 -3.69 -5.88
C GLY A 155 1.46 -4.62 -6.54
N LEU A 156 2.51 -4.05 -7.15
CA LEU A 156 3.60 -4.85 -7.70
C LEU A 156 4.37 -5.57 -6.60
N LEU A 157 4.68 -4.90 -5.49
CA LEU A 157 5.39 -5.49 -4.35
C LEU A 157 4.68 -6.74 -3.82
N TRP A 158 3.38 -6.64 -3.57
CA TRP A 158 2.62 -7.77 -3.04
C TRP A 158 2.32 -8.84 -4.09
N SER A 159 2.25 -8.48 -5.37
CA SER A 159 2.24 -9.47 -6.46
C SER A 159 3.54 -10.28 -6.48
N ASN A 160 4.71 -9.63 -6.36
CA ASN A 160 6.01 -10.30 -6.29
C ASN A 160 6.12 -11.22 -5.07
N TRP A 161 5.61 -10.77 -3.91
CA TRP A 161 5.54 -11.59 -2.71
C TRP A 161 4.64 -12.82 -2.90
N CYS A 162 3.49 -12.67 -3.55
CA CYS A 162 2.60 -13.79 -3.88
C CYS A 162 3.29 -14.82 -4.78
N GLU A 163 4.03 -14.39 -5.80
CA GLU A 163 4.79 -15.30 -6.68
C GLU A 163 5.88 -16.03 -5.90
N TYR A 164 6.60 -15.36 -5.01
CA TYR A 164 7.54 -16.01 -4.10
C TYR A 164 6.85 -17.05 -3.21
N LYS A 165 5.75 -16.70 -2.57
CA LYS A 165 5.01 -17.64 -1.70
C LYS A 165 4.43 -18.82 -2.47
N LYS A 166 4.05 -18.64 -3.73
CA LYS A 166 3.62 -19.74 -4.60
C LYS A 166 4.70 -20.79 -4.78
N LYS A 167 5.97 -20.39 -4.90
CA LYS A 167 7.11 -21.34 -4.93
C LYS A 167 7.21 -22.16 -3.64
N LEU A 168 6.76 -21.61 -2.52
CA LEU A 168 6.70 -22.29 -1.23
C LEU A 168 5.40 -23.13 -1.04
N GLY A 169 4.59 -23.27 -2.12
CA GLY A 169 3.36 -24.06 -2.09
C GLY A 169 2.13 -23.32 -1.56
N VAL A 170 2.19 -22.00 -1.40
CA VAL A 170 1.05 -21.18 -0.96
C VAL A 170 0.44 -20.45 -2.15
N GLU A 171 -0.83 -20.71 -2.45
CA GLU A 171 -1.55 -20.05 -3.55
C GLU A 171 -2.56 -19.02 -3.03
N PHE A 172 -2.56 -17.84 -3.64
CA PHE A 172 -3.42 -16.71 -3.28
C PHE A 172 -4.57 -16.48 -4.29
N GLY A 173 -4.67 -17.30 -5.34
CA GLY A 173 -5.76 -17.21 -6.33
C GLY A 173 -5.92 -15.83 -6.94
N GLU A 174 -7.16 -15.30 -6.92
CA GLU A 174 -7.47 -13.99 -7.49
C GLU A 174 -6.75 -12.83 -6.79
N TYR A 175 -6.35 -12.98 -5.53
CA TYR A 175 -5.68 -11.92 -4.78
C TYR A 175 -4.37 -11.48 -5.49
N SER A 176 -3.52 -12.44 -5.89
CA SER A 176 -2.29 -12.14 -6.63
C SER A 176 -2.56 -11.38 -7.93
N LEU A 177 -3.57 -11.81 -8.71
CA LEU A 177 -3.96 -11.14 -9.94
C LEU A 177 -4.48 -9.71 -9.68
N ARG A 178 -5.24 -9.51 -8.61
CA ARG A 178 -5.74 -8.18 -8.21
C ARG A 178 -4.60 -7.26 -7.81
N GLN A 179 -3.61 -7.75 -7.06
CA GLN A 179 -2.43 -6.96 -6.72
C GLN A 179 -1.66 -6.54 -7.97
N TYR A 180 -1.44 -7.46 -8.91
CA TYR A 180 -0.81 -7.14 -10.18
C TYR A 180 -1.60 -6.14 -11.02
N SER A 181 -2.93 -6.18 -10.99
CA SER A 181 -3.77 -5.23 -11.70
C SER A 181 -3.62 -3.79 -11.22
N TYR A 182 -3.35 -3.57 -9.92
CA TYR A 182 -3.03 -2.23 -9.40
C TYR A 182 -1.73 -1.67 -10.00
N ALA A 183 -0.71 -2.50 -10.17
CA ALA A 183 0.54 -2.09 -10.81
C ALA A 183 0.32 -1.60 -12.25
N LYS A 184 -0.65 -2.18 -12.96
CA LYS A 184 -1.00 -1.80 -14.34
C LYS A 184 -1.89 -0.56 -14.44
N ALA A 185 -2.76 -0.33 -13.46
CA ALA A 185 -3.80 0.70 -13.54
C ALA A 185 -3.25 2.13 -13.64
N VAL A 186 -2.11 2.41 -13.01
CA VAL A 186 -1.50 3.76 -12.99
C VAL A 186 -0.75 4.07 -14.28
N SER A 187 -0.30 3.07 -15.04
CA SER A 187 0.42 3.28 -16.31
C SER A 187 -0.45 3.96 -17.39
N TYR A 188 -1.78 3.98 -17.24
CA TYR A 188 -2.71 4.49 -18.25
C TYR A 188 -3.37 5.84 -17.94
N THR A 189 -3.29 6.38 -16.72
CA THR A 189 -4.22 7.46 -16.33
C THR A 189 -3.62 8.79 -15.89
N HIS A 190 -2.35 8.89 -15.55
CA HIS A 190 -1.85 10.11 -14.85
C HIS A 190 -0.50 10.70 -15.32
N LEU A 191 0.11 10.18 -16.38
CA LEU A 191 1.39 10.72 -16.90
C LEU A 191 1.31 11.26 -18.35
N THR A 192 0.09 11.47 -18.88
CA THR A 192 -0.12 12.13 -20.19
C THR A 192 -0.71 13.52 -20.04
#